data_1ee4db2a60f3f255092ab3e0816aa1ba
#
_entry.id   1ee4db2a60f3f255092ab3e0816aa1ba
#
_cell.length_a   1.000
_cell.length_b   1.000
_cell.length_c   1.000
_cell.angle_alpha   90.00
_cell.angle_beta   90.00
_cell.angle_gamma   90.00
#
_symmetry.space_group_name_H-M   'P 1'
#
loop_
_entity.id
_entity.type
_entity.pdbx_description
1 polymer ?
#
loop_
_entity_poly.entity_id
_entity_poly.type
_entity_poly.pdbx_seq_one_letter_code
_entity_poly.pdbx_strand_id
1 'polypeptide(L)'
;MKAARLLPLLLVALLLPAHALAGFTETLPMGTFLLDVGWMQSTLDSKWDNRERRVPLIEEMVRYEPGSGRQGTLKPQVEAELSIFAIQLFYGITDSLSVGGGLPLMQYADIDPNFGWERGDYQWSLGRPYSETDFWEWAGSMGQPKPGHWHGNEWVIGDVQLGAMFRFSDYIKWFEKIDSGMGLTIMGALPTGKQPDPEEVITAGTTSWDFHSNGDLGFRVGYDKFFHDSLDGRLTLGTEVFYEIFFPHSYISPEGKKNPLMCNYRAFTGKHYTIDGGDWLGASAQIEVVPLRGPALGTWLVKGDASKAESLPPLLTLQFRYTYINMQQSDWDSDSEIWDWDREKEWRPGFKQILFGKATIGLLRLGLPLMPYVSYRNLTWLESKNCRAPNVLGVGTRVLLKFW
;
A
#
# COMPACT_ATOMS: atom_id res chain seq x y z
N MET A 1 -20.51 2.94 -7.73
CA MET A 1 -20.25 1.79 -6.86
C MET A 1 -19.18 0.81 -7.38
N LYS A 2 -18.46 1.17 -8.45
CA LYS A 2 -17.28 0.41 -8.95
C LYS A 2 -16.02 0.60 -8.08
N ALA A 3 -15.94 1.67 -7.29
CA ALA A 3 -14.75 2.01 -6.50
C ALA A 3 -14.47 1.06 -5.33
N ALA A 4 -15.47 0.35 -4.86
CA ALA A 4 -15.37 -0.49 -3.68
C ALA A 4 -14.60 -1.81 -3.88
N ARG A 5 -14.47 -2.28 -5.12
CA ARG A 5 -13.76 -3.53 -5.43
C ARG A 5 -12.25 -3.41 -5.55
N LEU A 6 -11.71 -2.19 -5.41
CA LEU A 6 -10.29 -1.89 -5.63
C LEU A 6 -9.48 -1.66 -4.38
N LEU A 7 -10.13 -1.62 -3.25
CA LEU A 7 -9.45 -1.41 -1.99
C LEU A 7 -8.40 -2.50 -1.68
N PRO A 8 -8.64 -3.79 -1.96
CA PRO A 8 -7.69 -4.85 -1.64
C PRO A 8 -6.34 -4.70 -2.36
N LEU A 9 -6.35 -4.45 -3.66
CA LEU A 9 -5.12 -4.30 -4.46
C LEU A 9 -4.22 -3.15 -4.00
N LEU A 10 -4.77 -2.20 -3.26
CA LEU A 10 -4.04 -1.01 -2.83
C LEU A 10 -3.29 -1.19 -1.53
N LEU A 11 -3.79 -2.03 -0.65
CA LEU A 11 -3.20 -2.29 0.66
C LEU A 11 -1.91 -3.09 0.55
N VAL A 12 -1.80 -4.00 -0.42
CA VAL A 12 -0.57 -4.74 -0.69
C VAL A 12 0.58 -3.79 -1.05
N ALA A 13 0.33 -2.76 -1.86
CA ALA A 13 1.36 -1.76 -2.17
C ALA A 13 1.75 -0.88 -0.96
N LEU A 14 0.89 -0.78 0.06
CA LEU A 14 1.18 -0.07 1.31
C LEU A 14 2.03 -0.92 2.27
N LEU A 15 1.92 -2.23 2.16
CA LEU A 15 2.58 -3.20 3.03
C LEU A 15 3.94 -3.68 2.51
N LEU A 16 4.40 -3.17 1.35
CA LEU A 16 5.76 -3.43 0.93
C LEU A 16 6.68 -3.18 2.13
N PRO A 17 7.48 -4.17 2.53
CA PRO A 17 8.32 -4.05 3.72
C PRO A 17 9.07 -2.73 3.60
N ALA A 18 8.77 -1.80 4.49
CA ALA A 18 9.62 -0.65 4.67
C ALA A 18 10.98 -1.29 4.93
N HIS A 19 11.93 -1.14 4.00
CA HIS A 19 13.21 -1.81 4.09
C HIS A 19 13.69 -1.71 5.54
N ALA A 20 13.83 -2.86 6.18
CA ALA A 20 14.12 -2.93 7.61
C ALA A 20 15.45 -2.26 7.95
N LEU A 21 16.25 -2.01 6.93
CA LEU A 21 17.60 -1.45 6.99
C LEU A 21 17.62 -0.08 6.32
N ALA A 22 18.65 0.67 6.53
CA ALA A 22 18.73 2.07 6.11
C ALA A 22 18.94 2.23 4.59
N GLY A 23 19.70 1.34 3.94
CA GLY A 23 19.97 1.34 2.50
C GLY A 23 19.20 0.27 1.72
N PHE A 24 19.27 0.32 0.38
CA PHE A 24 18.72 -0.73 -0.49
C PHE A 24 19.57 -2.00 -0.54
N THR A 25 20.79 -1.95 -0.04
CA THR A 25 21.75 -3.06 -0.10
C THR A 25 22.18 -3.57 1.27
N GLU A 26 21.60 -3.05 2.35
CA GLU A 26 21.95 -3.45 3.70
C GLU A 26 21.39 -4.82 4.07
N THR A 27 22.26 -5.75 4.41
CA THR A 27 21.95 -7.07 4.98
C THR A 27 22.19 -7.07 6.48
N LEU A 28 21.53 -7.96 7.20
CA LEU A 28 21.81 -8.19 8.62
C LEU A 28 23.12 -8.98 8.78
N PRO A 29 23.96 -8.67 9.76
CA PRO A 29 25.11 -9.49 10.10
C PRO A 29 24.71 -10.93 10.41
N MET A 30 25.57 -11.88 10.10
CA MET A 30 25.33 -13.32 10.37
C MET A 30 24.92 -13.56 11.82
N GLY A 31 23.87 -14.36 12.02
CA GLY A 31 23.34 -14.71 13.34
C GLY A 31 22.54 -13.59 14.03
N THR A 32 22.19 -12.54 13.31
CA THR A 32 21.41 -11.42 13.86
C THR A 32 19.93 -11.56 13.46
N PHE A 33 19.04 -11.39 14.42
CA PHE A 33 17.60 -11.22 14.20
C PHE A 33 17.21 -9.76 14.32
N LEU A 34 16.33 -9.31 13.46
CA LEU A 34 15.65 -8.03 13.55
C LEU A 34 14.14 -8.28 13.59
N LEU A 35 13.53 -7.93 14.70
CA LEU A 35 12.06 -7.87 14.83
C LEU A 35 11.64 -6.43 14.61
N ASP A 36 10.80 -6.18 13.61
CA ASP A 36 10.17 -4.88 13.35
C ASP A 36 8.67 -4.99 13.68
N VAL A 37 8.21 -4.13 14.56
CA VAL A 37 6.81 -4.04 14.97
C VAL A 37 6.35 -2.62 14.72
N GLY A 38 5.34 -2.46 13.89
CA GLY A 38 4.87 -1.17 13.47
C GLY A 38 3.36 -1.06 13.41
N TRP A 39 2.88 0.16 13.62
CA TRP A 39 1.52 0.58 13.42
C TRP A 39 1.48 1.60 12.29
N MET A 40 0.54 1.46 11.37
CA MET A 40 0.33 2.38 10.27
C MET A 40 -1.12 2.83 10.25
N GLN A 41 -1.34 4.12 10.08
CA GLN A 41 -2.65 4.69 9.83
C GLN A 41 -2.66 5.30 8.43
N SER A 42 -3.59 4.85 7.61
CA SER A 42 -3.81 5.33 6.25
C SER A 42 -5.10 6.10 6.17
N THR A 43 -5.06 7.26 5.54
CA THR A 43 -6.25 8.04 5.18
C THR A 43 -6.38 8.12 3.67
N LEU A 44 -7.60 7.93 3.16
CA LEU A 44 -7.89 7.88 1.74
C LEU A 44 -9.19 8.64 1.45
N ASP A 45 -9.08 9.80 0.83
CA ASP A 45 -10.19 10.68 0.44
C ASP A 45 -10.30 10.89 -1.07
N SER A 46 -9.24 10.57 -1.81
CA SER A 46 -9.08 10.93 -3.20
C SER A 46 -8.34 9.89 -4.01
N LYS A 47 -8.45 10.02 -5.33
CA LYS A 47 -7.71 9.24 -6.33
C LYS A 47 -7.19 10.16 -7.43
N TRP A 48 -6.22 9.69 -8.19
CA TRP A 48 -5.77 10.29 -9.44
C TRP A 48 -6.54 9.66 -10.62
N ASP A 49 -7.14 10.51 -11.46
CA ASP A 49 -7.89 10.05 -12.64
C ASP A 49 -6.95 9.78 -13.84
N ASN A 50 -7.55 9.44 -14.98
CA ASN A 50 -6.80 9.19 -16.23
C ASN A 50 -6.23 10.47 -16.87
N ARG A 51 -6.56 11.65 -16.34
CA ARG A 51 -6.04 12.97 -16.77
C ARG A 51 -5.07 13.56 -15.75
N GLU A 52 -4.55 12.72 -14.84
CA GLU A 52 -3.60 13.13 -13.81
C GLU A 52 -4.17 14.20 -12.84
N ARG A 53 -5.49 14.22 -12.67
CA ARG A 53 -6.15 15.14 -11.74
C ARG A 53 -6.53 14.40 -10.47
N ARG A 54 -6.30 15.04 -9.33
CA ARG A 54 -6.81 14.54 -8.06
C ARG A 54 -8.32 14.79 -7.99
N VAL A 55 -9.08 13.74 -7.87
CA VAL A 55 -10.54 13.74 -7.81
C VAL A 55 -11.02 12.99 -6.57
N PRO A 56 -12.24 13.20 -6.10
CA PRO A 56 -12.83 12.42 -5.02
C PRO A 56 -12.75 10.91 -5.28
N LEU A 57 -12.68 10.11 -4.22
CA LEU A 57 -12.58 8.65 -4.30
C LEU A 57 -13.72 8.02 -5.10
N ILE A 58 -14.94 8.57 -4.91
CA ILE A 58 -16.14 8.21 -5.67
C ILE A 58 -16.52 9.39 -6.55
N GLU A 59 -16.77 9.12 -7.83
CA GLU A 59 -17.13 10.14 -8.80
C GLU A 59 -18.55 10.65 -8.58
N GLU A 60 -18.78 11.90 -9.00
CA GLU A 60 -20.10 12.50 -8.98
C GLU A 60 -21.08 11.69 -9.85
N MET A 61 -22.30 11.53 -9.35
CA MET A 61 -23.37 10.83 -10.04
C MET A 61 -24.43 11.82 -10.52
N VAL A 62 -24.52 12.01 -11.82
CA VAL A 62 -25.53 12.90 -12.42
C VAL A 62 -26.80 12.11 -12.68
N ARG A 63 -27.92 12.61 -12.17
CA ARG A 63 -29.25 12.06 -12.44
C ARG A 63 -29.86 12.79 -13.61
N TYR A 64 -30.13 12.03 -14.67
CA TYR A 64 -30.92 12.49 -15.84
C TYR A 64 -32.22 11.73 -15.93
N GLU A 65 -33.28 12.43 -16.38
CA GLU A 65 -34.50 11.80 -16.79
C GLU A 65 -34.61 11.88 -18.33
N PRO A 66 -34.89 10.75 -19.03
CA PRO A 66 -35.02 10.75 -20.48
C PRO A 66 -36.03 11.77 -20.97
N GLY A 67 -35.61 12.65 -21.88
CA GLY A 67 -36.45 13.68 -22.48
C GLY A 67 -36.62 14.99 -21.69
N SER A 68 -36.05 15.09 -20.49
CA SER A 68 -36.34 16.21 -19.59
C SER A 68 -35.11 16.91 -18.98
N GLY A 69 -33.93 16.29 -18.99
CA GLY A 69 -32.71 16.95 -18.56
C GLY A 69 -32.16 16.53 -17.20
N ARG A 70 -31.22 17.34 -16.67
CA ARG A 70 -30.50 17.06 -15.42
C ARG A 70 -31.39 17.35 -14.21
N GLN A 71 -31.69 16.36 -13.41
CA GLN A 71 -32.45 16.49 -12.16
C GLN A 71 -31.55 16.96 -10.99
N GLY A 72 -30.30 16.54 -10.98
CA GLY A 72 -29.31 16.94 -9.99
C GLY A 72 -28.04 16.11 -10.08
N THR A 73 -27.08 16.45 -9.24
CA THR A 73 -25.80 15.75 -9.11
C THR A 73 -25.56 15.39 -7.66
N LEU A 74 -25.40 14.12 -7.39
CA LEU A 74 -24.90 13.63 -6.10
C LEU A 74 -23.38 13.75 -6.08
N LYS A 75 -22.86 14.42 -5.07
CA LYS A 75 -21.42 14.63 -4.84
C LYS A 75 -20.98 13.82 -3.63
N PRO A 76 -20.49 12.59 -3.83
CA PRO A 76 -19.98 11.79 -2.72
C PRO A 76 -18.69 12.38 -2.20
N GLN A 77 -18.60 12.54 -0.88
CA GLN A 77 -17.38 12.84 -0.16
C GLN A 77 -17.14 11.63 0.76
N VAL A 78 -16.27 10.74 0.35
CA VAL A 78 -15.99 9.52 1.09
C VAL A 78 -14.57 9.59 1.60
N GLU A 79 -14.42 9.52 2.90
CA GLU A 79 -13.15 9.37 3.59
C GLU A 79 -13.07 7.95 4.14
N ALA A 80 -11.93 7.31 3.94
CA ALA A 80 -11.65 5.99 4.46
C ALA A 80 -10.38 6.05 5.31
N GLU A 81 -10.49 5.59 6.55
CA GLU A 81 -9.36 5.41 7.45
C GLU A 81 -9.08 3.91 7.64
N LEU A 82 -7.81 3.58 7.72
CA LEU A 82 -7.36 2.22 7.88
C LEU A 82 -6.17 2.17 8.82
N SER A 83 -6.25 1.34 9.86
CA SER A 83 -5.17 1.07 10.79
C SER A 83 -4.64 -0.35 10.61
N ILE A 84 -3.33 -0.46 10.44
CA ILE A 84 -2.63 -1.70 10.19
C ILE A 84 -1.53 -1.87 11.23
N PHE A 85 -1.50 -3.00 11.89
CA PHE A 85 -0.40 -3.45 12.70
C PHE A 85 0.41 -4.47 11.91
N ALA A 86 1.72 -4.30 11.83
CA ALA A 86 2.60 -5.22 11.10
C ALA A 86 3.69 -5.75 12.01
N ILE A 87 3.94 -7.06 11.91
CA ILE A 87 5.05 -7.74 12.56
C ILE A 87 5.93 -8.30 11.46
N GLN A 88 7.22 -7.96 11.50
CA GLN A 88 8.20 -8.48 10.54
C GLN A 88 9.40 -9.05 11.28
N LEU A 89 9.92 -10.16 10.79
CA LEU A 89 11.10 -10.83 11.33
C LEU A 89 12.11 -11.05 10.21
N PHE A 90 13.36 -10.64 10.45
CA PHE A 90 14.46 -10.84 9.53
C PHE A 90 15.62 -11.55 10.23
N TYR A 91 16.39 -12.32 9.47
CA TYR A 91 17.55 -13.07 9.96
C TYR A 91 18.71 -12.99 8.98
N GLY A 92 19.91 -12.65 9.49
CA GLY A 92 21.16 -12.70 8.74
C GLY A 92 21.70 -14.12 8.70
N ILE A 93 21.61 -14.77 7.54
CA ILE A 93 22.18 -16.11 7.30
C ILE A 93 23.69 -16.01 7.17
N THR A 94 24.14 -15.04 6.38
CA THR A 94 25.54 -14.61 6.25
C THR A 94 25.58 -13.09 6.30
N ASP A 95 26.76 -12.49 6.34
CA ASP A 95 26.87 -11.02 6.27
C ASP A 95 26.34 -10.42 4.95
N SER A 96 26.25 -11.25 3.90
CA SER A 96 25.76 -10.85 2.56
C SER A 96 24.37 -11.39 2.23
N LEU A 97 23.77 -12.23 3.08
CA LEU A 97 22.45 -12.83 2.82
C LEU A 97 21.56 -12.73 4.04
N SER A 98 20.42 -12.07 3.86
CA SER A 98 19.34 -11.99 4.84
C SER A 98 18.05 -12.56 4.27
N VAL A 99 17.26 -13.20 5.13
CA VAL A 99 15.89 -13.65 4.83
C VAL A 99 14.93 -13.05 5.83
N GLY A 100 13.69 -12.95 5.47
CA GLY A 100 12.67 -12.43 6.38
C GLY A 100 11.26 -12.66 5.92
N GLY A 101 10.33 -12.30 6.78
CA GLY A 101 8.91 -12.33 6.47
C GLY A 101 8.13 -11.38 7.35
N GLY A 102 6.91 -11.12 6.95
CA GLY A 102 6.01 -10.21 7.64
C GLY A 102 4.57 -10.66 7.61
N LEU A 103 3.84 -10.29 8.65
CA LEU A 103 2.43 -10.51 8.80
C LEU A 103 1.73 -9.18 9.08
N PRO A 104 0.95 -8.67 8.12
CA PRO A 104 0.10 -7.51 8.35
C PRO A 104 -1.22 -7.94 9.00
N LEU A 105 -1.64 -7.19 9.99
CA LEU A 105 -2.90 -7.34 10.69
C LEU A 105 -3.68 -6.03 10.57
N MET A 106 -4.80 -6.03 9.89
CA MET A 106 -5.71 -4.89 9.91
C MET A 106 -6.51 -4.92 11.22
N GLN A 107 -6.53 -3.81 11.94
CA GLN A 107 -7.27 -3.72 13.20
C GLN A 107 -8.55 -2.92 13.05
N TYR A 108 -8.53 -1.89 12.22
CA TYR A 108 -9.56 -0.89 12.18
C TYR A 108 -9.75 -0.39 10.76
N ALA A 109 -10.98 -0.28 10.34
CA ALA A 109 -11.33 0.43 9.13
C ALA A 109 -12.60 1.26 9.37
N ASP A 110 -12.59 2.48 8.90
CA ASP A 110 -13.70 3.41 9.00
C ASP A 110 -13.97 4.02 7.63
N ILE A 111 -15.25 4.04 7.24
CA ILE A 111 -15.66 4.70 6.01
C ILE A 111 -16.81 5.62 6.35
N ASP A 112 -16.57 6.92 6.25
CA ASP A 112 -17.59 7.94 6.42
C ASP A 112 -18.03 8.48 5.06
N PRO A 113 -19.20 8.05 4.55
CA PRO A 113 -19.77 8.57 3.32
C PRO A 113 -20.59 9.80 3.62
N ASN A 114 -20.11 10.94 3.23
CA ASN A 114 -20.89 12.19 3.20
C ASN A 114 -21.34 12.49 1.77
N PHE A 115 -22.55 13.00 1.62
CA PHE A 115 -23.14 13.26 0.30
C PHE A 115 -23.62 14.69 0.22
N GLY A 116 -23.14 15.42 -0.80
CA GLY A 116 -23.71 16.70 -1.19
C GLY A 116 -24.68 16.51 -2.36
N TRP A 117 -25.70 17.34 -2.43
CA TRP A 117 -26.63 17.38 -3.56
C TRP A 117 -26.58 18.72 -4.25
N GLU A 118 -26.20 18.73 -5.52
CA GLU A 118 -26.31 19.88 -6.39
C GLU A 118 -27.60 19.76 -7.24
N ARG A 119 -28.48 20.69 -7.03
CA ARG A 119 -29.76 20.74 -7.71
C ARG A 119 -29.59 20.97 -9.21
N GLY A 120 -30.34 20.24 -10.02
CA GLY A 120 -30.45 20.47 -11.46
C GLY A 120 -31.57 21.47 -11.84
N ASP A 121 -31.61 21.79 -13.10
CA ASP A 121 -32.58 22.80 -13.63
C ASP A 121 -33.97 22.24 -13.85
N TYR A 122 -34.17 20.94 -13.64
CA TYR A 122 -35.39 20.25 -14.02
C TYR A 122 -36.37 20.07 -12.85
N GLN A 123 -37.66 20.38 -13.10
CA GLN A 123 -38.70 20.47 -12.06
C GLN A 123 -39.96 19.63 -12.32
N TRP A 124 -40.00 18.82 -13.37
CA TRP A 124 -41.29 18.38 -13.96
C TRP A 124 -42.03 17.24 -13.26
N SER A 125 -41.35 16.19 -12.83
CA SER A 125 -42.08 14.99 -12.40
C SER A 125 -42.75 15.14 -11.02
N LEU A 126 -42.17 16.00 -10.17
CA LEU A 126 -42.64 16.16 -8.78
C LEU A 126 -43.37 17.49 -8.51
N GLY A 127 -43.45 18.39 -9.50
CA GLY A 127 -43.97 19.76 -9.29
C GLY A 127 -43.09 20.62 -8.37
N ARG A 128 -41.95 20.10 -7.97
CA ARG A 128 -40.91 20.72 -7.16
C ARG A 128 -39.54 20.27 -7.62
N PRO A 129 -38.47 20.97 -7.22
CA PRO A 129 -37.11 20.53 -7.47
C PRO A 129 -36.81 19.16 -6.88
N TYR A 130 -36.06 18.40 -7.63
CA TYR A 130 -35.54 17.11 -7.16
C TYR A 130 -34.50 17.32 -6.05
N SER A 131 -34.61 16.55 -4.96
CA SER A 131 -33.76 16.65 -3.78
C SER A 131 -32.86 15.42 -3.63
N GLU A 132 -31.91 15.49 -2.74
CA GLU A 132 -31.10 14.32 -2.32
C GLU A 132 -31.99 13.18 -1.79
N THR A 133 -33.06 13.53 -1.03
CA THR A 133 -34.00 12.53 -0.52
C THR A 133 -34.69 11.79 -1.66
N ASP A 134 -35.13 12.47 -2.69
CA ASP A 134 -35.76 11.85 -3.86
C ASP A 134 -34.78 10.93 -4.60
N PHE A 135 -33.51 11.32 -4.64
CA PHE A 135 -32.47 10.46 -5.22
C PHE A 135 -32.32 9.15 -4.42
N TRP A 136 -32.27 9.23 -3.09
CA TRP A 136 -32.09 8.05 -2.27
C TRP A 136 -33.37 7.19 -2.18
N GLU A 137 -34.54 7.78 -2.23
CA GLU A 137 -35.81 7.04 -2.36
C GLU A 137 -35.86 6.26 -3.68
N TRP A 138 -35.48 6.91 -4.79
CA TRP A 138 -35.38 6.25 -6.08
C TRP A 138 -34.30 5.16 -6.05
N ALA A 139 -33.10 5.44 -5.55
CA ALA A 139 -32.03 4.46 -5.45
C ALA A 139 -32.44 3.28 -4.55
N GLY A 140 -33.12 3.55 -3.43
CA GLY A 140 -33.68 2.55 -2.52
C GLY A 140 -34.74 1.67 -3.16
N SER A 141 -35.64 2.26 -3.98
CA SER A 141 -36.64 1.47 -4.72
C SER A 141 -36.03 0.49 -5.71
N MET A 142 -34.80 0.77 -6.13
CA MET A 142 -33.99 -0.07 -6.97
C MET A 142 -33.02 -0.97 -6.17
N GLY A 143 -33.12 -1.03 -4.82
CA GLY A 143 -32.31 -1.88 -3.95
C GLY A 143 -30.95 -1.26 -3.51
N GLN A 144 -30.76 0.07 -3.71
CA GLN A 144 -29.54 0.79 -3.25
C GLN A 144 -29.89 1.82 -2.19
N PRO A 145 -30.02 1.43 -0.94
CA PRO A 145 -30.24 2.39 0.13
C PRO A 145 -29.05 3.34 0.24
N LYS A 146 -29.28 4.52 0.84
CA LYS A 146 -28.20 5.45 1.16
C LYS A 146 -27.16 4.73 2.03
N PRO A 147 -25.89 4.69 1.61
CA PRO A 147 -24.84 4.12 2.44
C PRO A 147 -24.74 4.87 3.77
N GLY A 148 -24.67 4.12 4.85
CA GLY A 148 -24.37 4.65 6.17
C GLY A 148 -22.88 4.66 6.47
N HIS A 149 -22.54 5.20 7.61
CA HIS A 149 -21.20 5.07 8.17
C HIS A 149 -20.90 3.59 8.43
N TRP A 150 -19.75 3.13 7.97
CA TRP A 150 -19.29 1.77 8.20
C TRP A 150 -18.05 1.79 9.08
N HIS A 151 -18.07 0.96 10.10
CA HIS A 151 -17.02 0.85 11.07
C HIS A 151 -16.67 -0.62 11.30
N GLY A 152 -15.45 -1.00 10.95
CA GLY A 152 -14.91 -2.35 11.18
C GLY A 152 -13.85 -2.32 12.26
N ASN A 153 -14.01 -3.15 13.27
CA ASN A 153 -13.12 -3.20 14.44
C ASN A 153 -12.56 -4.62 14.68
N GLU A 154 -12.59 -5.44 13.66
CA GLU A 154 -12.09 -6.80 13.73
C GLU A 154 -10.64 -6.89 13.23
N TRP A 155 -9.85 -7.77 13.86
CA TRP A 155 -8.54 -8.12 13.38
C TRP A 155 -8.66 -9.00 12.14
N VAL A 156 -8.15 -8.52 11.02
CA VAL A 156 -8.09 -9.25 9.77
C VAL A 156 -6.63 -9.52 9.42
N ILE A 157 -6.31 -10.80 9.22
CA ILE A 157 -4.98 -11.22 8.80
C ILE A 157 -4.83 -10.97 7.31
N GLY A 158 -3.76 -10.30 6.92
CA GLY A 158 -3.39 -10.11 5.52
C GLY A 158 -2.46 -11.22 5.00
N ASP A 159 -1.96 -11.04 3.80
CA ASP A 159 -1.07 -11.98 3.16
C ASP A 159 0.30 -12.02 3.83
N VAL A 160 0.78 -13.23 4.09
CA VAL A 160 2.14 -13.44 4.62
C VAL A 160 3.15 -13.06 3.56
N GLN A 161 4.05 -12.15 3.91
CA GLN A 161 5.13 -11.71 3.05
C GLN A 161 6.41 -12.46 3.38
N LEU A 162 7.15 -12.88 2.36
CA LEU A 162 8.46 -13.53 2.48
C LEU A 162 9.46 -12.85 1.57
N GLY A 163 10.73 -12.85 1.96
CA GLY A 163 11.77 -12.28 1.11
C GLY A 163 13.18 -12.71 1.49
N ALA A 164 14.07 -12.53 0.53
CA ALA A 164 15.50 -12.73 0.69
C ALA A 164 16.25 -11.58 0.03
N MET A 165 17.30 -11.10 0.67
CA MET A 165 18.18 -10.06 0.17
C MET A 165 19.61 -10.58 0.11
N PHE A 166 20.24 -10.46 -1.04
CA PHE A 166 21.61 -10.87 -1.28
C PHE A 166 22.46 -9.70 -1.77
N ARG A 167 23.47 -9.30 -0.96
CA ARG A 167 24.44 -8.26 -1.28
C ARG A 167 25.61 -8.87 -2.03
N PHE A 168 25.52 -8.94 -3.35
CA PHE A 168 26.55 -9.56 -4.19
C PHE A 168 27.79 -8.67 -4.40
N SER A 169 27.69 -7.38 -4.12
CA SER A 169 28.84 -6.45 -4.16
C SER A 169 29.98 -6.87 -3.25
N ASP A 170 29.71 -7.59 -2.15
CA ASP A 170 30.73 -8.05 -1.21
C ASP A 170 31.76 -9.02 -1.84
N TYR A 171 31.39 -9.63 -2.95
CA TYR A 171 32.27 -10.53 -3.71
C TYR A 171 33.03 -9.83 -4.83
N ILE A 172 32.86 -8.51 -5.01
CA ILE A 172 33.43 -7.73 -6.11
C ILE A 172 34.23 -6.56 -5.54
N LYS A 173 35.55 -6.69 -5.46
CA LYS A 173 36.48 -5.69 -4.87
C LYS A 173 36.34 -4.28 -5.44
N TRP A 174 35.77 -4.11 -6.61
CA TRP A 174 35.54 -2.80 -7.20
C TRP A 174 34.56 -1.97 -6.38
N PHE A 175 33.49 -2.58 -5.87
CA PHE A 175 32.50 -1.86 -5.05
C PHE A 175 33.08 -1.36 -3.73
N GLU A 176 33.97 -2.17 -3.10
CA GLU A 176 34.70 -1.76 -1.90
C GLU A 176 35.56 -0.51 -2.18
N LYS A 177 36.29 -0.49 -3.31
CA LYS A 177 37.13 0.66 -3.70
C LYS A 177 36.36 1.94 -3.91
N ILE A 178 35.12 1.88 -4.27
CA ILE A 178 34.27 3.04 -4.52
C ILE A 178 33.24 3.29 -3.42
N ASP A 179 33.41 2.69 -2.24
CA ASP A 179 32.48 2.79 -1.11
C ASP A 179 31.02 2.62 -1.52
N SER A 180 30.69 1.52 -2.14
CA SER A 180 29.33 1.28 -2.60
C SER A 180 28.89 -0.16 -2.43
N GLY A 181 27.60 -0.36 -2.40
CA GLY A 181 26.97 -1.67 -2.32
C GLY A 181 26.01 -1.90 -3.48
N MET A 182 25.84 -3.17 -3.85
CA MET A 182 24.83 -3.60 -4.80
C MET A 182 24.20 -4.91 -4.35
N GLY A 183 22.88 -4.99 -4.37
CA GLY A 183 22.12 -6.14 -3.88
C GLY A 183 20.93 -6.49 -4.74
N LEU A 184 20.51 -7.74 -4.62
CA LEU A 184 19.31 -8.30 -5.21
C LEU A 184 18.35 -8.67 -4.07
N THR A 185 17.11 -8.20 -4.15
CA THR A 185 16.02 -8.64 -3.27
C THR A 185 15.00 -9.40 -4.08
N ILE A 186 14.60 -10.55 -3.58
CA ILE A 186 13.45 -11.33 -4.08
C ILE A 186 12.45 -11.36 -2.93
N MET A 187 11.20 -11.05 -3.23
CA MET A 187 10.14 -11.00 -2.25
C MET A 187 8.82 -11.43 -2.88
N GLY A 188 7.88 -11.84 -2.06
CA GLY A 188 6.55 -12.16 -2.53
C GLY A 188 5.56 -12.25 -1.39
N ALA A 189 4.30 -12.11 -1.70
CA ALA A 189 3.18 -12.34 -0.80
C ALA A 189 2.49 -13.66 -1.11
N LEU A 190 2.21 -14.44 -0.09
CA LEU A 190 1.41 -15.66 -0.20
C LEU A 190 -0.07 -15.30 0.00
N PRO A 191 -1.00 -15.83 -0.79
CA PRO A 191 -2.44 -15.53 -0.69
C PRO A 191 -3.06 -16.19 0.54
N THR A 192 -2.66 -15.75 1.72
CA THR A 192 -3.09 -16.28 3.03
C THR A 192 -4.09 -15.38 3.74
N GLY A 193 -4.31 -14.17 3.24
CA GLY A 193 -5.23 -13.20 3.80
C GLY A 193 -6.69 -13.64 3.68
N LYS A 194 -7.55 -13.02 4.49
CA LYS A 194 -9.00 -13.26 4.40
C LYS A 194 -9.52 -12.79 3.05
N GLN A 195 -10.13 -13.70 2.31
CA GLN A 195 -10.85 -13.35 1.08
C GLN A 195 -12.18 -12.66 1.39
N PRO A 196 -12.66 -11.76 0.48
CA PRO A 196 -13.98 -11.19 0.62
C PRO A 196 -15.06 -12.27 0.61
N ASP A 197 -15.99 -12.15 1.52
CA ASP A 197 -17.25 -12.84 1.35
C ASP A 197 -18.15 -12.01 0.41
N PRO A 198 -18.40 -12.49 -0.81
CA PRO A 198 -19.23 -11.76 -1.76
C PRO A 198 -20.65 -11.52 -1.25
N GLU A 199 -21.21 -12.38 -0.40
CA GLU A 199 -22.53 -12.19 0.19
C GLU A 199 -22.53 -11.09 1.26
N GLU A 200 -21.47 -11.00 2.05
CA GLU A 200 -21.28 -9.96 3.07
C GLU A 200 -21.19 -8.57 2.43
N VAL A 201 -20.41 -8.46 1.37
CA VAL A 201 -20.29 -7.23 0.56
C VAL A 201 -21.63 -6.75 0.04
N ILE A 202 -22.48 -7.66 -0.42
CA ILE A 202 -23.78 -7.33 -1.00
C ILE A 202 -24.81 -6.97 0.08
N THR A 203 -24.78 -7.68 1.21
CA THR A 203 -25.80 -7.53 2.26
C THR A 203 -25.58 -6.26 3.08
N ALA A 204 -24.36 -5.89 3.34
CA ALA A 204 -24.03 -4.71 4.12
C ALA A 204 -24.13 -3.39 3.33
N GLY A 205 -24.29 -3.44 1.99
CA GLY A 205 -24.20 -2.24 1.15
C GLY A 205 -22.81 -1.58 1.19
N THR A 206 -21.87 -2.22 1.85
CA THR A 206 -20.49 -1.80 2.09
C THR A 206 -19.54 -2.79 1.44
N THR A 207 -18.34 -2.37 1.22
CA THR A 207 -17.26 -3.25 0.83
C THR A 207 -16.76 -3.99 2.05
N SER A 208 -16.68 -5.31 2.01
CA SER A 208 -15.80 -5.99 2.92
C SER A 208 -14.37 -5.52 2.63
N TRP A 209 -13.65 -5.25 3.69
CA TRP A 209 -12.26 -4.87 3.60
C TRP A 209 -11.45 -6.15 3.55
N ASP A 210 -10.97 -6.44 2.36
CA ASP A 210 -10.14 -7.60 2.16
C ASP A 210 -8.70 -7.20 2.27
N PHE A 211 -8.01 -7.95 3.09
CA PHE A 211 -6.57 -7.87 3.28
C PHE A 211 -5.86 -8.98 2.51
N HIS A 212 -6.38 -9.24 1.33
CA HIS A 212 -5.93 -10.32 0.48
C HIS A 212 -5.38 -9.77 -0.83
N SER A 213 -4.15 -10.17 -1.17
CA SER A 213 -3.67 -10.14 -2.54
C SER A 213 -3.81 -11.54 -3.14
N ASN A 214 -3.69 -11.62 -4.45
CA ASN A 214 -3.67 -12.90 -5.14
C ASN A 214 -2.30 -13.59 -5.01
N GLY A 215 -1.43 -13.02 -4.19
CA GLY A 215 -0.02 -13.30 -4.19
C GLY A 215 0.72 -12.47 -5.24
N ASP A 216 1.97 -12.21 -4.97
CA ASP A 216 2.89 -11.50 -5.85
C ASP A 216 4.30 -12.06 -5.77
N LEU A 217 5.11 -11.71 -6.74
CA LEU A 217 6.54 -11.99 -6.76
C LEU A 217 7.29 -10.75 -7.27
N GLY A 218 8.15 -10.20 -6.43
CA GLY A 218 8.93 -9.00 -6.72
C GLY A 218 10.43 -9.27 -6.80
N PHE A 219 11.09 -8.60 -7.74
CA PHE A 219 12.54 -8.59 -7.91
C PHE A 219 13.01 -7.14 -7.82
N ARG A 220 14.04 -6.90 -7.01
CA ARG A 220 14.60 -5.56 -6.81
C ARG A 220 16.10 -5.60 -6.91
N VAL A 221 16.67 -4.66 -7.65
CA VAL A 221 18.12 -4.45 -7.70
C VAL A 221 18.40 -3.07 -7.12
N GLY A 222 19.13 -3.06 -6.01
CA GLY A 222 19.50 -1.85 -5.29
C GLY A 222 20.99 -1.53 -5.44
N TYR A 223 21.30 -0.24 -5.43
CA TYR A 223 22.64 0.31 -5.37
C TYR A 223 22.69 1.40 -4.31
N ASP A 224 23.69 1.34 -3.42
CA ASP A 224 23.98 2.37 -2.44
C ASP A 224 25.39 2.90 -2.60
N LYS A 225 25.55 4.21 -2.55
CA LYS A 225 26.82 4.91 -2.44
C LYS A 225 26.99 5.45 -1.02
N PHE A 226 28.02 4.99 -0.34
CA PHE A 226 28.36 5.42 1.00
C PHE A 226 29.44 6.53 0.94
N PHE A 227 29.30 7.55 1.76
CA PHE A 227 30.27 8.66 1.82
C PHE A 227 31.08 8.56 3.13
N HIS A 228 31.86 7.47 3.25
CA HIS A 228 32.67 7.19 4.46
C HIS A 228 33.80 8.21 4.62
N ASP A 229 34.56 8.48 3.59
CA ASP A 229 35.74 9.34 3.68
C ASP A 229 35.41 10.84 3.73
N SER A 230 34.45 11.28 2.93
CA SER A 230 34.16 12.71 2.78
C SER A 230 33.19 13.26 3.82
N LEU A 231 32.28 12.44 4.35
CA LEU A 231 31.22 12.85 5.26
C LEU A 231 31.14 11.98 6.53
N ASP A 232 32.22 11.28 6.87
CA ASP A 232 32.31 10.41 8.06
C ASP A 232 31.16 9.39 8.14
N GLY A 233 30.74 8.83 6.99
CA GLY A 233 29.63 7.89 6.88
C GLY A 233 28.24 8.48 7.24
N ARG A 234 28.09 9.79 7.14
CA ARG A 234 26.83 10.47 7.50
C ARG A 234 25.86 10.63 6.36
N LEU A 235 26.24 10.25 5.16
CA LEU A 235 25.40 10.33 3.98
C LEU A 235 25.46 9.01 3.21
N THR A 236 24.30 8.51 2.83
CA THR A 236 24.13 7.44 1.85
C THR A 236 23.15 7.88 0.77
N LEU A 237 23.52 7.67 -0.48
CA LEU A 237 22.65 7.85 -1.62
C LEU A 237 22.32 6.46 -2.19
N GLY A 238 21.03 6.16 -2.32
CA GLY A 238 20.55 4.88 -2.82
C GLY A 238 19.68 5.03 -4.05
N THR A 239 19.74 4.04 -4.93
CA THR A 239 18.81 3.86 -6.05
C THR A 239 18.38 2.41 -6.14
N GLU A 240 17.15 2.18 -6.58
CA GLU A 240 16.58 0.85 -6.75
C GLU A 240 15.73 0.81 -8.02
N VAL A 241 15.78 -0.30 -8.73
CA VAL A 241 14.82 -0.64 -9.79
C VAL A 241 14.16 -1.95 -9.40
N PHE A 242 12.86 -2.04 -9.61
CA PHE A 242 12.10 -3.23 -9.24
C PHE A 242 11.02 -3.58 -10.27
N TYR A 243 10.72 -4.87 -10.31
CA TYR A 243 9.62 -5.44 -11.08
C TYR A 243 8.79 -6.35 -10.16
N GLU A 244 7.49 -6.20 -10.20
CA GLU A 244 6.55 -6.92 -9.33
C GLU A 244 5.46 -7.54 -10.18
N ILE A 245 5.34 -8.86 -10.12
CA ILE A 245 4.41 -9.70 -10.86
C ILE A 245 3.25 -10.02 -9.95
N PHE A 246 2.04 -9.68 -10.35
CA PHE A 246 0.81 -10.06 -9.63
C PHE A 246 0.21 -11.29 -10.25
N PHE A 247 -0.15 -12.27 -9.42
CA PHE A 247 -0.75 -13.49 -9.92
C PHE A 247 -2.24 -13.30 -10.20
N PRO A 248 -2.75 -13.84 -11.30
CA PRO A 248 -4.18 -13.83 -11.61
C PRO A 248 -5.00 -14.46 -10.50
N HIS A 249 -6.16 -13.91 -10.23
CA HIS A 249 -7.10 -14.42 -9.24
C HIS A 249 -8.47 -14.64 -9.85
N SER A 250 -9.07 -15.79 -9.53
CA SER A 250 -10.41 -16.14 -9.98
C SER A 250 -11.41 -15.94 -8.85
N TYR A 251 -12.50 -15.28 -9.19
CA TYR A 251 -13.63 -15.06 -8.30
C TYR A 251 -14.88 -15.74 -8.84
N ILE A 252 -15.77 -16.11 -7.94
CA ILE A 252 -17.15 -16.44 -8.30
C ILE A 252 -18.01 -15.26 -7.88
N SER A 253 -18.70 -14.66 -8.84
CA SER A 253 -19.65 -13.61 -8.52
C SER A 253 -20.82 -14.21 -7.73
N PRO A 254 -21.28 -13.55 -6.64
CA PRO A 254 -22.39 -14.07 -5.83
C PRO A 254 -23.66 -14.21 -6.63
N GLU A 255 -24.47 -15.22 -6.32
CA GLU A 255 -25.77 -15.38 -6.94
C GLU A 255 -26.70 -14.23 -6.61
N GLY A 256 -27.09 -13.46 -7.61
CA GLY A 256 -27.73 -12.16 -7.51
C GLY A 256 -29.17 -12.14 -7.07
N LYS A 257 -29.49 -12.64 -5.92
CA LYS A 257 -30.86 -12.53 -5.39
C LYS A 257 -31.15 -11.23 -4.65
N LYS A 258 -30.14 -10.39 -4.35
CA LYS A 258 -30.29 -9.32 -3.37
C LYS A 258 -29.97 -7.90 -3.86
N ASN A 259 -29.46 -7.71 -5.08
CA ASN A 259 -29.20 -6.35 -5.57
C ASN A 259 -29.63 -6.13 -7.03
N PRO A 260 -30.88 -5.72 -7.27
CA PRO A 260 -31.42 -5.53 -8.63
C PRO A 260 -30.86 -4.34 -9.38
N LEU A 261 -30.03 -3.52 -8.75
CA LEU A 261 -29.63 -2.22 -9.31
C LEU A 261 -28.44 -2.20 -10.22
N MET A 262 -27.64 -3.19 -10.14
CA MET A 262 -26.66 -3.35 -11.19
C MET A 262 -27.41 -3.92 -12.38
N CYS A 263 -27.87 -3.05 -13.28
CA CYS A 263 -28.47 -3.52 -14.55
C CYS A 263 -27.51 -4.48 -15.30
N ASN A 264 -26.24 -4.37 -15.01
CA ASN A 264 -25.19 -5.27 -15.46
C ASN A 264 -24.89 -6.41 -14.47
N TYR A 265 -25.55 -6.42 -13.33
CA TYR A 265 -25.28 -7.39 -12.26
C TYR A 265 -25.68 -8.81 -12.65
N ARG A 266 -26.73 -8.97 -13.46
CA ARG A 266 -27.11 -10.28 -14.01
C ARG A 266 -26.02 -10.92 -14.88
N ALA A 267 -25.16 -10.11 -15.47
CA ALA A 267 -24.02 -10.58 -16.24
C ALA A 267 -22.92 -11.18 -15.37
N PHE A 268 -22.86 -10.80 -14.09
CA PHE A 268 -21.85 -11.28 -13.14
C PHE A 268 -22.33 -12.38 -12.22
N THR A 269 -23.66 -12.52 -12.07
CA THR A 269 -24.26 -13.44 -11.09
C THR A 269 -23.92 -14.89 -11.38
N GLY A 270 -23.27 -15.56 -10.44
CA GLY A 270 -22.89 -16.96 -10.55
C GLY A 270 -21.87 -17.25 -11.65
N LYS A 271 -21.19 -16.22 -12.18
CA LYS A 271 -20.18 -16.33 -13.22
C LYS A 271 -18.79 -16.32 -12.62
N HIS A 272 -17.90 -17.12 -13.20
CA HIS A 272 -16.48 -17.03 -12.93
C HIS A 272 -15.89 -15.85 -13.69
N TYR A 273 -15.00 -15.13 -13.03
CA TYR A 273 -14.15 -14.15 -13.69
C TYR A 273 -12.76 -14.16 -13.07
N THR A 274 -11.77 -13.91 -13.90
CA THR A 274 -10.37 -13.85 -13.51
C THR A 274 -9.87 -12.44 -13.70
N ILE A 275 -9.14 -11.93 -12.73
CA ILE A 275 -8.47 -10.63 -12.78
C ILE A 275 -6.97 -10.88 -12.72
N ASP A 276 -6.26 -10.38 -13.72
CA ASP A 276 -4.82 -10.18 -13.68
C ASP A 276 -4.57 -8.71 -13.34
N GLY A 277 -3.92 -8.45 -12.21
CA GLY A 277 -3.75 -7.09 -11.67
C GLY A 277 -2.82 -6.19 -12.49
N GLY A 278 -2.16 -6.73 -13.49
CA GLY A 278 -1.12 -6.05 -14.26
C GLY A 278 0.16 -5.83 -13.44
N ASP A 279 1.30 -6.06 -14.05
CA ASP A 279 2.60 -5.97 -13.39
C ASP A 279 3.04 -4.53 -13.12
N TRP A 280 3.94 -4.36 -12.15
CA TRP A 280 4.52 -3.08 -11.82
C TRP A 280 6.02 -3.03 -12.10
N LEU A 281 6.44 -1.99 -12.80
CA LEU A 281 7.84 -1.64 -12.97
C LEU A 281 8.10 -0.32 -12.26
N GLY A 282 9.08 -0.28 -11.37
CA GLY A 282 9.34 0.94 -10.62
C GLY A 282 10.82 1.23 -10.40
N ALA A 283 11.07 2.45 -9.99
CA ALA A 283 12.39 2.90 -9.58
C ALA A 283 12.27 3.81 -8.35
N SER A 284 13.27 3.74 -7.48
CA SER A 284 13.36 4.59 -6.29
C SER A 284 14.70 5.29 -6.22
N ALA A 285 14.70 6.50 -5.67
CA ALA A 285 15.92 7.19 -5.23
C ALA A 285 15.77 7.57 -3.76
N GLN A 286 16.84 7.41 -3.01
CA GLN A 286 16.86 7.60 -1.56
C GLN A 286 18.06 8.42 -1.13
N ILE A 287 17.84 9.26 -0.13
CA ILE A 287 18.89 9.95 0.61
C ILE A 287 18.72 9.57 2.08
N GLU A 288 19.79 9.09 2.68
CA GLU A 288 19.88 8.87 4.11
C GLU A 288 20.94 9.76 4.72
N VAL A 289 20.57 10.44 5.78
CA VAL A 289 21.43 11.36 6.52
C VAL A 289 21.49 10.94 7.99
N VAL A 290 22.68 10.99 8.57
CA VAL A 290 22.95 10.75 9.99
C VAL A 290 23.29 12.08 10.68
N PRO A 291 22.29 12.85 11.14
CA PRO A 291 22.53 14.12 11.80
C PRO A 291 23.26 13.97 13.14
N LEU A 292 22.99 12.87 13.83
CA LEU A 292 23.56 12.61 15.15
C LEU A 292 23.99 11.13 15.27
N ARG A 293 25.29 10.91 15.34
CA ARG A 293 25.83 9.56 15.58
C ARG A 293 25.66 9.13 17.05
N GLY A 294 25.87 10.06 17.98
CA GLY A 294 25.75 9.86 19.43
C GLY A 294 26.92 9.10 20.07
N PRO A 295 27.02 9.10 21.40
CA PRO A 295 28.05 8.37 22.12
C PRO A 295 27.82 6.85 22.05
N ALA A 296 28.91 6.07 22.02
CA ALA A 296 28.87 4.61 21.99
C ALA A 296 28.84 4.04 23.42
N LEU A 297 27.79 4.27 24.17
CA LEU A 297 27.65 3.74 25.55
C LEU A 297 27.20 2.28 25.60
N GLY A 298 26.67 1.74 24.50
CA GLY A 298 26.18 0.36 24.39
C GLY A 298 27.28 -0.70 24.13
N THR A 299 28.51 -0.51 24.64
CA THR A 299 29.63 -1.43 24.42
C THR A 299 29.38 -2.85 24.91
N TRP A 300 28.51 -3.02 25.89
CA TRP A 300 28.12 -4.33 26.39
C TRP A 300 27.33 -5.17 25.36
N LEU A 301 26.59 -4.51 24.43
CA LEU A 301 25.90 -5.20 23.32
C LEU A 301 26.88 -5.81 22.30
N VAL A 302 28.11 -5.36 22.29
CA VAL A 302 29.20 -5.89 21.42
C VAL A 302 30.29 -6.53 22.23
N LYS A 303 29.95 -7.13 23.38
CA LYS A 303 30.87 -7.84 24.29
C LYS A 303 32.07 -7.00 24.76
N GLY A 304 31.88 -5.69 24.94
CA GLY A 304 32.90 -4.78 25.39
C GLY A 304 33.98 -4.39 24.37
N ASP A 305 33.83 -4.82 23.10
CA ASP A 305 34.71 -4.43 22.01
C ASP A 305 34.38 -3.02 21.52
N ALA A 306 35.17 -2.04 21.92
CA ALA A 306 34.96 -0.64 21.56
C ALA A 306 35.04 -0.40 20.04
N SER A 307 35.82 -1.20 19.29
CA SER A 307 35.93 -1.08 17.83
C SER A 307 34.60 -1.45 17.16
N LYS A 308 33.88 -2.41 17.71
CA LYS A 308 32.53 -2.80 17.23
C LYS A 308 31.41 -1.86 17.69
N ALA A 309 31.64 -1.08 18.77
CA ALA A 309 30.70 -0.08 19.22
C ALA A 309 30.51 1.05 18.18
N GLU A 310 31.55 1.33 17.38
CA GLU A 310 31.46 2.28 16.27
C GLU A 310 30.52 1.80 15.15
N SER A 311 30.39 0.48 14.96
CA SER A 311 29.47 -0.11 13.97
C SER A 311 28.01 -0.15 14.39
N LEU A 312 27.67 0.23 15.64
CA LEU A 312 26.28 0.31 16.09
C LEU A 312 25.52 1.39 15.31
N PRO A 313 24.24 1.17 15.02
CA PRO A 313 23.38 2.16 14.37
C PRO A 313 23.46 3.54 15.02
N PRO A 314 23.46 4.62 14.26
CA PRO A 314 23.55 5.99 14.80
C PRO A 314 22.34 6.33 15.67
N LEU A 315 22.52 7.33 16.55
CA LEU A 315 21.44 7.77 17.46
C LEU A 315 20.27 8.39 16.71
N LEU A 316 20.51 9.10 15.59
CA LEU A 316 19.44 9.65 14.74
C LEU A 316 19.80 9.42 13.27
N THR A 317 18.86 8.82 12.55
CA THR A 317 18.92 8.65 11.10
C THR A 317 17.65 9.24 10.48
N LEU A 318 17.83 10.03 9.43
CA LEU A 318 16.76 10.57 8.60
C LEU A 318 16.85 9.97 7.20
N GLN A 319 15.74 9.48 6.69
CA GLN A 319 15.65 8.85 5.38
C GLN A 319 14.56 9.56 4.56
N PHE A 320 14.88 9.91 3.32
CA PHE A 320 13.94 10.46 2.36
C PHE A 320 14.02 9.62 1.09
N ARG A 321 12.86 9.21 0.56
CA ARG A 321 12.77 8.39 -0.65
C ARG A 321 11.71 8.95 -1.58
N TYR A 322 12.04 8.97 -2.85
CA TYR A 322 11.12 9.14 -3.95
C TYR A 322 11.00 7.80 -4.69
N THR A 323 9.78 7.40 -5.02
CA THR A 323 9.51 6.19 -5.80
C THR A 323 8.56 6.51 -6.94
N TYR A 324 8.91 6.09 -8.13
CA TYR A 324 8.06 6.08 -9.32
C TYR A 324 7.68 4.64 -9.66
N ILE A 325 6.40 4.36 -9.90
CA ILE A 325 5.87 3.06 -10.26
C ILE A 325 5.03 3.21 -11.52
N ASN A 326 5.38 2.51 -12.56
CA ASN A 326 4.54 2.31 -13.73
C ASN A 326 3.72 1.04 -13.53
N MET A 327 2.40 1.16 -13.65
CA MET A 327 1.45 0.07 -13.49
C MET A 327 0.95 -0.34 -14.87
N GLN A 328 1.11 -1.61 -15.21
CA GLN A 328 0.56 -2.16 -16.44
C GLN A 328 -0.97 -2.25 -16.36
N GLN A 329 -1.60 -2.44 -17.50
CA GLN A 329 -3.03 -2.63 -17.59
C GLN A 329 -3.43 -3.95 -16.93
N SER A 330 -4.49 -3.93 -16.12
CA SER A 330 -5.12 -5.15 -15.63
C SER A 330 -5.89 -5.84 -16.75
N ASP A 331 -5.84 -7.15 -16.79
CA ASP A 331 -6.60 -7.97 -17.72
C ASP A 331 -7.73 -8.69 -17.01
N TRP A 332 -8.89 -8.75 -17.65
CA TRP A 332 -10.10 -9.34 -17.08
C TRP A 332 -10.66 -10.36 -18.07
N ASP A 333 -10.96 -11.54 -17.57
CA ASP A 333 -11.59 -12.62 -18.32
C ASP A 333 -12.80 -13.16 -17.57
N SER A 334 -13.84 -13.59 -18.30
CA SER A 334 -15.05 -14.16 -17.71
C SER A 334 -15.79 -15.05 -18.71
N ASP A 335 -16.54 -16.01 -18.18
CA ASP A 335 -17.51 -16.81 -18.91
C ASP A 335 -18.84 -16.07 -19.17
N SER A 336 -18.95 -14.79 -18.83
CA SER A 336 -20.11 -13.95 -19.12
C SER A 336 -20.02 -13.36 -20.51
N GLU A 337 -20.95 -13.72 -21.39
CA GLU A 337 -21.10 -13.16 -22.75
C GLU A 337 -21.81 -11.80 -22.79
N ILE A 338 -22.41 -11.36 -21.67
CA ILE A 338 -23.26 -10.16 -21.61
C ILE A 338 -22.46 -8.92 -21.21
N TRP A 339 -21.28 -9.12 -20.59
CA TRP A 339 -20.50 -8.02 -20.05
C TRP A 339 -19.43 -7.56 -21.04
N ASP A 340 -19.38 -6.26 -21.28
CA ASP A 340 -18.33 -5.63 -22.09
C ASP A 340 -17.05 -5.47 -21.25
N TRP A 341 -16.22 -6.50 -21.28
CA TRP A 341 -14.93 -6.54 -20.57
C TRP A 341 -13.94 -5.50 -21.10
N ASP A 342 -14.09 -5.05 -22.35
CA ASP A 342 -13.25 -3.98 -22.89
C ASP A 342 -13.53 -2.63 -22.22
N ARG A 343 -14.74 -2.45 -21.67
CA ARG A 343 -15.04 -1.31 -20.81
C ARG A 343 -14.44 -1.42 -19.42
N GLU A 344 -14.30 -2.63 -18.89
CA GLU A 344 -13.61 -2.86 -17.59
C GLU A 344 -12.10 -2.77 -17.74
N LYS A 345 -11.55 -3.02 -18.92
CA LYS A 345 -10.17 -2.67 -19.29
C LYS A 345 -9.88 -1.16 -19.18
N GLU A 346 -10.85 -0.35 -18.78
CA GLU A 346 -10.65 1.04 -18.35
C GLU A 346 -9.86 1.17 -17.03
N TRP A 347 -9.51 0.07 -16.39
CA TRP A 347 -8.41 0.01 -15.43
C TRP A 347 -7.09 0.17 -16.18
N ARG A 348 -6.95 1.35 -16.68
CA ARG A 348 -5.90 1.78 -17.60
C ARG A 348 -4.57 1.68 -16.93
N PRO A 349 -3.52 1.45 -17.73
CA PRO A 349 -2.17 1.60 -17.23
C PRO A 349 -2.04 2.98 -16.58
N GLY A 350 -1.33 3.04 -15.48
CA GLY A 350 -1.17 4.24 -14.69
C GLY A 350 0.23 4.35 -14.15
N PHE A 351 0.46 5.39 -13.37
CA PHE A 351 1.68 5.53 -12.60
C PHE A 351 1.41 6.13 -11.23
N LYS A 352 2.30 5.82 -10.28
CA LYS A 352 2.30 6.36 -8.92
C LYS A 352 3.60 7.07 -8.65
N GLN A 353 3.52 8.22 -7.99
CA GLN A 353 4.66 8.92 -7.44
C GLN A 353 4.50 8.99 -5.92
N ILE A 354 5.49 8.50 -5.21
CA ILE A 354 5.44 8.34 -3.76
C ILE A 354 6.60 9.09 -3.13
N LEU A 355 6.30 9.97 -2.19
CA LEU A 355 7.27 10.56 -1.28
C LEU A 355 7.20 9.84 0.07
N PHE A 356 8.36 9.48 0.59
CA PHE A 356 8.49 8.80 1.86
C PHE A 356 9.56 9.47 2.69
N GLY A 357 9.24 9.71 3.97
CA GLY A 357 10.17 10.18 4.97
C GLY A 357 10.17 9.28 6.20
N LYS A 358 11.32 9.05 6.82
CA LYS A 358 11.46 8.26 8.05
C LYS A 358 12.51 8.87 8.95
N ALA A 359 12.20 8.93 10.24
CA ALA A 359 13.18 9.26 11.29
C ALA A 359 13.29 8.05 12.23
N THR A 360 14.52 7.60 12.48
CA THR A 360 14.82 6.46 13.36
C THR A 360 15.76 6.88 14.46
N ILE A 361 15.47 6.48 15.70
CA ILE A 361 16.33 6.71 16.87
C ILE A 361 16.98 5.40 17.26
N GLY A 362 18.31 5.30 17.14
CA GLY A 362 19.09 4.10 17.43
C GLY A 362 19.53 4.05 18.90
N LEU A 363 18.70 3.51 19.77
CA LEU A 363 19.00 3.39 21.20
C LEU A 363 20.06 2.33 21.52
N LEU A 364 20.49 1.55 20.52
CA LEU A 364 21.59 0.58 20.68
C LEU A 364 22.88 1.23 21.19
N ARG A 365 23.19 2.46 20.75
CA ARG A 365 24.34 3.22 21.26
C ARG A 365 24.24 3.55 22.74
N LEU A 366 23.02 3.64 23.25
CA LEU A 366 22.74 3.87 24.69
C LEU A 366 22.59 2.54 25.45
N GLY A 367 22.79 1.40 24.81
CA GLY A 367 22.71 0.08 25.45
C GLY A 367 21.32 -0.57 25.41
N LEU A 368 20.37 0.00 24.68
CA LEU A 368 19.04 -0.59 24.52
C LEU A 368 18.90 -1.16 23.11
N PRO A 369 18.51 -2.42 22.93
CA PRO A 369 18.41 -3.07 21.61
C PRO A 369 17.17 -2.61 20.83
N LEU A 370 16.83 -1.33 20.89
CA LEU A 370 15.60 -0.74 20.34
C LEU A 370 15.95 0.37 19.34
N MET A 371 15.16 0.44 18.28
CA MET A 371 15.24 1.50 17.27
C MET A 371 13.83 1.99 16.93
N PRO A 372 13.20 2.83 17.80
CA PRO A 372 11.91 3.43 17.48
C PRO A 372 12.02 4.33 16.25
N TYR A 373 10.92 4.39 15.49
CA TYR A 373 10.83 5.22 14.30
C TYR A 373 9.44 5.82 14.09
N VAL A 374 9.42 6.91 13.33
CA VAL A 374 8.23 7.48 12.72
C VAL A 374 8.47 7.59 11.22
N SER A 375 7.44 7.32 10.43
CA SER A 375 7.48 7.42 8.97
C SER A 375 6.22 8.06 8.43
N TYR A 376 6.36 8.71 7.28
CA TYR A 376 5.25 9.28 6.54
C TYR A 376 5.40 8.98 5.07
N ARG A 377 4.32 8.51 4.45
CA ARG A 377 4.24 8.24 3.02
C ARG A 377 3.12 9.09 2.43
N ASN A 378 3.41 9.76 1.34
CA ASN A 378 2.48 10.65 0.67
C ASN A 378 2.36 10.31 -0.81
N LEU A 379 1.12 10.18 -1.29
CA LEU A 379 0.79 9.98 -2.70
C LEU A 379 -0.09 11.12 -3.24
N THR A 380 -0.26 12.21 -2.47
CA THR A 380 -1.14 13.32 -2.86
C THR A 380 -0.40 14.54 -3.38
N TRP A 381 0.92 14.67 -3.11
CA TRP A 381 1.70 15.87 -3.44
C TRP A 381 2.26 15.87 -4.86
N LEU A 382 2.45 14.68 -5.43
CA LEU A 382 2.97 14.54 -6.79
C LEU A 382 1.89 13.97 -7.68
N GLU A 383 1.83 14.47 -8.92
CA GLU A 383 0.91 13.98 -9.93
C GLU A 383 1.08 12.48 -10.16
N SER A 384 -0.02 11.79 -10.25
CA SER A 384 -0.08 10.35 -10.51
C SER A 384 -1.25 10.08 -11.45
N LYS A 385 -1.41 8.84 -11.90
CA LYS A 385 -2.45 8.51 -12.87
C LYS A 385 -3.10 7.17 -12.55
N ASN A 386 -4.42 7.12 -12.63
CA ASN A 386 -5.24 5.92 -12.42
C ASN A 386 -4.89 5.18 -11.12
N CYS A 387 -4.67 5.91 -10.03
CA CYS A 387 -4.37 5.31 -8.74
C CYS A 387 -4.99 6.10 -7.59
N ARG A 388 -5.16 5.44 -6.47
CA ARG A 388 -5.59 6.08 -5.22
C ARG A 388 -4.42 6.85 -4.61
N ALA A 389 -4.76 7.83 -3.80
CA ALA A 389 -3.82 8.78 -3.22
C ALA A 389 -3.85 8.75 -1.67
N PRO A 390 -3.51 7.62 -1.03
CA PRO A 390 -3.48 7.55 0.43
C PRO A 390 -2.30 8.33 1.00
N ASN A 391 -2.52 8.86 2.21
CA ASN A 391 -1.48 9.31 3.10
C ASN A 391 -1.33 8.29 4.22
N VAL A 392 -0.10 7.93 4.55
CA VAL A 392 0.17 6.90 5.55
C VAL A 392 1.15 7.41 6.59
N LEU A 393 0.71 7.49 7.82
CA LEU A 393 1.56 7.73 8.98
C LEU A 393 1.91 6.38 9.61
N GLY A 394 3.19 6.14 9.87
CA GLY A 394 3.67 4.93 10.53
C GLY A 394 4.48 5.25 11.77
N VAL A 395 4.30 4.47 12.80
CA VAL A 395 5.13 4.47 14.01
C VAL A 395 5.50 3.04 14.35
N GLY A 396 6.69 2.82 14.87
CA GLY A 396 7.09 1.46 15.21
C GLY A 396 8.42 1.41 15.94
N THR A 397 8.86 0.20 16.21
CA THR A 397 10.17 -0.05 16.79
C THR A 397 10.79 -1.30 16.21
N ARG A 398 12.08 -1.28 16.04
CA ARG A 398 12.90 -2.43 15.69
C ARG A 398 13.67 -2.91 16.90
N VAL A 399 13.71 -4.20 17.06
CA VAL A 399 14.47 -4.88 18.11
C VAL A 399 15.55 -5.70 17.45
N LEU A 400 16.81 -5.35 17.72
CA LEU A 400 17.95 -6.08 17.18
C LEU A 400 18.44 -7.10 18.23
N LEU A 401 18.40 -8.38 17.88
CA LEU A 401 18.83 -9.47 18.73
C LEU A 401 19.91 -10.25 18.02
N LYS A 402 21.04 -10.45 18.67
CA LYS A 402 22.12 -11.28 18.16
C LYS A 402 22.20 -12.55 18.99
N PHE A 403 21.91 -13.68 18.37
CA PHE A 403 22.13 -15.00 18.96
C PHE A 403 23.50 -15.51 18.52
N TRP A 404 24.29 -16.01 19.51
CA TRP A 404 25.67 -16.47 19.34
C TRP A 404 25.71 -17.90 18.88
#